data_fb2583c5921ae208e90d938af9ff4659
#
_entry.id   fb2583c5921ae208e90d938af9ff4659
#
_cell.length_a   1.000
_cell.length_b   1.000
_cell.length_c   1.000
_cell.angle_alpha   90.00
_cell.angle_beta   90.00
_cell.angle_gamma   90.00
#
_symmetry.space_group_name_H-M   'P 1'
#
loop_
_entity.id
_entity.type
_entity.pdbx_description
1 polymer ?
#
loop_
_entity_poly.entity_id
_entity_poly.type
_entity_poly.pdbx_seq_one_letter_code
_entity_poly.pdbx_strand_id
1 'polypeptide(L)'
;MTRTLKERTFSGTTNPEIQPWEIEHRKLARLAAAEGIVLLKNEEHVLPLKAGSAVAIYGAGAGKTIKGGTGSGDVNEREKVSICQGMKNTGFQVTTEEWINSYDKIYDQARQDWKNDILSRTGNGADTMDFFSVYSTTPFIMPAGDTIRKPAEGENVDTAIYVLSRIAGEGADRTADKGDYYLKDEEHQMLADICAYYRDVIVVINAGAQVDLSFMDEFKNIKALLTIVQPGMEGGNAFADVVSGKVTPSGKLTDTWAYKYEDYPNSETFSHNNGNVETEVYKEGIYVGYRYFDTFDVPVRYGFGYGLSYTEFEISDYSLESVNDGKIKVSAQVKNIGEVSGKEVVQIYVSLSGGILEKEAHRLAAYAKTSELKPGESEKVSLEISVDQLTSYDEKRAAWILENGFYGIWITGLWWIRP
;
A
#
# COMPACT_ATOMS: atom_id res chain seq x y z
N MET A 1 -46.61 17.66 10.32
CA MET A 1 -45.86 18.44 11.32
C MET A 1 -44.50 18.76 10.78
N THR A 2 -44.26 19.99 10.39
CA THR A 2 -42.96 20.46 9.92
C THR A 2 -42.05 20.66 11.15
N ARG A 3 -41.06 19.81 11.31
CA ARG A 3 -40.10 19.94 12.42
C ARG A 3 -39.08 21.00 12.02
N THR A 4 -39.25 22.21 12.53
CA THR A 4 -38.24 23.26 12.34
C THR A 4 -37.10 22.99 13.31
N LEU A 5 -35.91 22.59 12.75
CA LEU A 5 -34.68 22.52 13.53
C LEU A 5 -34.28 23.98 13.87
N LYS A 6 -34.36 24.36 15.11
CA LYS A 6 -33.96 25.69 15.59
C LYS A 6 -32.46 25.91 15.59
N GLU A 7 -31.72 24.85 15.66
CA GLU A 7 -30.25 24.88 15.70
C GLU A 7 -29.69 23.68 14.96
N ARG A 8 -28.69 23.89 14.08
CA ARG A 8 -27.90 22.82 13.48
C ARG A 8 -26.58 22.80 14.21
N THR A 9 -26.31 21.71 14.91
CA THR A 9 -25.00 21.42 15.44
C THR A 9 -24.24 20.58 14.41
N PHE A 10 -23.10 21.07 13.97
CA PHE A 10 -22.17 20.30 13.16
C PHE A 10 -21.12 19.67 14.08
N SER A 11 -20.69 18.45 13.79
CA SER A 11 -19.62 17.78 14.52
C SER A 11 -18.26 18.44 14.32
N GLY A 12 -18.11 19.25 13.28
CA GLY A 12 -16.91 20.02 13.02
C GLY A 12 -16.87 21.29 13.88
N THR A 13 -15.68 21.69 14.29
CA THR A 13 -15.43 22.95 14.98
C THR A 13 -14.84 23.97 14.04
N THR A 14 -15.23 25.24 14.20
CA THR A 14 -14.55 26.39 13.57
C THR A 14 -13.44 26.96 14.46
N ASN A 15 -13.20 26.35 15.63
CA ASN A 15 -12.12 26.77 16.51
C ASN A 15 -10.77 26.55 15.84
N PRO A 16 -9.94 27.58 15.64
CA PRO A 16 -8.61 27.45 15.04
C PRO A 16 -7.58 26.80 15.97
N GLU A 17 -7.87 26.71 17.28
CA GLU A 17 -6.95 26.11 18.25
C GLU A 17 -6.93 24.57 18.11
N ILE A 18 -5.73 23.99 18.19
CA ILE A 18 -5.56 22.55 18.19
C ILE A 18 -6.11 21.98 19.50
N GLN A 19 -7.05 21.05 19.39
CA GLN A 19 -7.68 20.42 20.53
C GLN A 19 -6.87 19.21 21.03
N PRO A 20 -6.94 18.86 22.33
CA PRO A 20 -6.22 17.69 22.86
C PRO A 20 -6.51 16.37 22.11
N TRP A 21 -7.75 16.16 21.68
CA TRP A 21 -8.14 14.97 20.92
C TRP A 21 -7.52 14.96 19.50
N GLU A 22 -7.28 16.11 18.87
CA GLU A 22 -6.59 16.18 17.57
C GLU A 22 -5.14 15.70 17.72
N ILE A 23 -4.47 16.06 18.82
CA ILE A 23 -3.10 15.62 19.11
C ILE A 23 -3.05 14.11 19.28
N GLU A 24 -4.00 13.52 20.03
CA GLU A 24 -4.05 12.06 20.24
C GLU A 24 -4.41 11.33 18.93
N HIS A 25 -5.33 11.84 18.13
CA HIS A 25 -5.68 11.27 16.83
C HIS A 25 -4.50 11.33 15.84
N ARG A 26 -3.71 12.39 15.85
CA ARG A 26 -2.49 12.47 15.03
C ARG A 26 -1.47 11.41 15.42
N LYS A 27 -1.26 11.16 16.71
CA LYS A 27 -0.39 10.07 17.19
C LYS A 27 -0.89 8.72 16.70
N LEU A 28 -2.19 8.47 16.82
CA LEU A 28 -2.81 7.23 16.35
C LEU A 28 -2.69 7.08 14.83
N ALA A 29 -2.94 8.15 14.06
CA ALA A 29 -2.78 8.14 12.61
C ALA A 29 -1.34 7.83 12.19
N ARG A 30 -0.35 8.42 12.87
CA ARG A 30 1.08 8.12 12.64
C ARG A 30 1.42 6.67 12.92
N LEU A 31 0.93 6.13 14.04
CA LEU A 31 1.14 4.73 14.41
C LEU A 31 0.49 3.80 13.38
N ALA A 32 -0.76 4.04 13.04
CA ALA A 32 -1.50 3.22 12.07
C ALA A 32 -0.82 3.25 10.69
N ALA A 33 -0.37 4.41 10.24
CA ALA A 33 0.38 4.53 8.98
C ALA A 33 1.70 3.73 9.02
N ALA A 34 2.47 3.83 10.11
CA ALA A 34 3.72 3.09 10.26
C ALA A 34 3.49 1.56 10.29
N GLU A 35 2.43 1.10 10.95
CA GLU A 35 2.03 -0.32 10.98
C GLU A 35 1.56 -0.85 9.61
N GLY A 36 1.09 0.05 8.73
CA GLY A 36 0.62 -0.28 7.38
C GLY A 36 1.71 -0.22 6.30
N ILE A 37 2.88 0.38 6.58
CA ILE A 37 4.00 0.40 5.64
C ILE A 37 4.54 -1.01 5.44
N VAL A 38 4.68 -1.42 4.17
CA VAL A 38 5.21 -2.74 3.80
C VAL A 38 6.60 -2.60 3.21
N LEU A 39 7.56 -3.27 3.81
CA LEU A 39 8.92 -3.40 3.29
C LEU A 39 8.95 -4.59 2.33
N LEU A 40 9.19 -4.34 1.03
CA LEU A 40 9.19 -5.36 -0.01
C LEU A 40 10.59 -5.86 -0.35
N LYS A 41 11.60 -5.03 -0.19
CA LYS A 41 13.01 -5.35 -0.47
C LYS A 41 13.90 -4.59 0.50
N ASN A 42 14.97 -5.23 1.00
CA ASN A 42 15.99 -4.59 1.83
C ASN A 42 17.33 -5.33 1.68
N GLU A 43 18.01 -5.11 0.55
CA GLU A 43 19.31 -5.71 0.28
C GLU A 43 20.43 -5.01 1.04
N GLU A 44 21.41 -5.78 1.47
CA GLU A 44 22.59 -5.29 2.18
C GLU A 44 22.24 -4.52 3.46
N HIS A 45 21.03 -4.71 3.99
CA HIS A 45 20.52 -3.98 5.17
C HIS A 45 20.67 -2.46 5.03
N VAL A 46 20.37 -1.93 3.82
CA VAL A 46 20.41 -0.47 3.58
C VAL A 46 19.44 0.28 4.48
N LEU A 47 18.35 -0.35 4.88
CA LEU A 47 17.45 0.11 5.93
C LEU A 47 17.65 -0.73 7.21
N PRO A 48 17.55 -0.10 8.40
CA PRO A 48 17.26 1.32 8.64
C PRO A 48 18.44 2.23 8.32
N LEU A 49 18.15 3.45 7.91
CA LEU A 49 19.15 4.49 7.67
C LEU A 49 19.73 4.99 8.99
N LYS A 50 21.01 5.32 8.98
CA LYS A 50 21.66 5.92 10.14
C LYS A 50 21.05 7.28 10.46
N ALA A 51 20.62 7.47 11.70
CA ALA A 51 20.04 8.74 12.16
C ALA A 51 20.98 9.93 11.87
N GLY A 52 20.38 11.02 11.38
CA GLY A 52 21.11 12.26 11.05
C GLY A 52 21.91 12.21 9.76
N SER A 53 21.87 11.13 8.98
CA SER A 53 22.57 11.06 7.70
C SER A 53 21.96 12.01 6.67
N ALA A 54 22.77 12.39 5.67
CA ALA A 54 22.32 13.11 4.49
C ALA A 54 21.64 12.15 3.51
N VAL A 55 20.53 12.58 2.94
CA VAL A 55 19.76 11.83 1.94
C VAL A 55 19.28 12.76 0.84
N ALA A 56 19.30 12.28 -0.40
CA ALA A 56 18.61 12.93 -1.50
C ALA A 56 17.19 12.38 -1.62
N ILE A 57 16.19 13.21 -1.85
CA ILE A 57 14.80 12.77 -2.03
C ILE A 57 14.27 13.38 -3.31
N TYR A 58 13.72 12.53 -4.19
CA TYR A 58 13.16 12.89 -5.48
C TYR A 58 11.79 12.25 -5.70
N GLY A 59 11.14 12.64 -6.77
CA GLY A 59 9.86 12.07 -7.19
C GLY A 59 8.66 12.85 -6.68
N ALA A 60 7.54 12.61 -7.31
CA ALA A 60 6.29 13.37 -7.12
C ALA A 60 5.81 13.42 -5.66
N GLY A 61 5.98 12.33 -4.92
CA GLY A 61 5.55 12.24 -3.53
C GLY A 61 6.51 12.82 -2.50
N ALA A 62 7.69 13.30 -2.89
CA ALA A 62 8.68 13.85 -1.96
C ALA A 62 8.12 15.02 -1.13
N GLY A 63 7.60 16.05 -1.80
CA GLY A 63 6.93 17.21 -1.19
C GLY A 63 5.40 17.10 -1.21
N LYS A 64 4.83 16.45 -2.23
CA LYS A 64 3.39 16.26 -2.44
C LYS A 64 2.95 14.82 -2.15
N THR A 65 3.35 14.29 -1.00
CA THR A 65 2.95 12.94 -0.55
C THR A 65 1.44 12.78 -0.60
N ILE A 66 0.97 11.74 -1.30
CA ILE A 66 -0.46 11.44 -1.45
C ILE A 66 -0.97 10.82 -0.16
N LYS A 67 -1.79 11.55 0.55
CA LYS A 67 -2.35 11.15 1.86
C LYS A 67 -3.58 10.25 1.74
N GLY A 68 -4.37 10.44 0.69
CA GLY A 68 -5.63 9.75 0.41
C GLY A 68 -6.04 9.96 -1.03
N GLY A 69 -7.06 9.23 -1.47
CA GLY A 69 -7.60 9.32 -2.82
C GLY A 69 -8.43 10.57 -3.06
N THR A 70 -8.75 10.83 -4.33
CA THR A 70 -9.72 11.86 -4.75
C THR A 70 -11.13 11.52 -4.27
N GLY A 71 -12.04 12.48 -4.31
CA GLY A 71 -13.41 12.32 -3.86
C GLY A 71 -13.54 12.43 -2.34
N SER A 72 -14.31 11.56 -1.72
CA SER A 72 -14.54 11.58 -0.26
C SER A 72 -13.30 11.27 0.57
N GLY A 73 -12.28 10.66 -0.03
CA GLY A 73 -10.98 10.41 0.59
C GLY A 73 -10.09 11.66 0.71
N ASP A 74 -10.38 12.73 -0.04
CA ASP A 74 -9.61 13.99 0.02
C ASP A 74 -10.15 14.91 1.12
N VAL A 75 -10.05 14.45 2.36
CA VAL A 75 -10.50 15.18 3.53
C VAL A 75 -9.65 16.43 3.80
N ASN A 76 -10.27 17.46 4.34
CA ASN A 76 -9.58 18.67 4.78
C ASN A 76 -8.93 18.43 6.14
N GLU A 77 -7.62 18.52 6.17
CA GLU A 77 -6.80 18.47 7.38
C GLU A 77 -6.21 19.85 7.68
N ARG A 78 -5.86 20.11 8.95
CA ARG A 78 -5.15 21.35 9.33
C ARG A 78 -3.74 21.37 8.74
N GLU A 79 -3.07 20.22 8.82
CA GLU A 79 -1.70 20.02 8.39
C GLU A 79 -1.53 18.60 7.86
N LYS A 80 -0.67 18.44 6.88
CA LYS A 80 -0.17 17.15 6.41
C LYS A 80 1.34 17.17 6.38
N VAL A 81 1.94 16.04 6.69
CA VAL A 81 3.38 15.89 6.72
C VAL A 81 3.81 15.10 5.48
N SER A 82 4.58 15.76 4.60
CA SER A 82 5.19 15.09 3.45
C SER A 82 6.38 14.21 3.87
N ILE A 83 6.81 13.32 2.98
CA ILE A 83 8.01 12.50 3.21
C ILE A 83 9.21 13.39 3.51
N CYS A 84 9.45 14.42 2.72
CA CYS A 84 10.55 15.38 2.96
C CYS A 84 10.46 15.99 4.37
N GLN A 85 9.29 16.48 4.77
CA GLN A 85 9.10 17.05 6.09
C GLN A 85 9.28 16.03 7.21
N GLY A 86 8.76 14.81 7.05
CA GLY A 86 8.91 13.71 8.02
C GLY A 86 10.38 13.32 8.24
N MET A 87 11.15 13.23 7.15
CA MET A 87 12.59 12.97 7.22
C MET A 87 13.32 14.07 7.98
N LYS A 88 13.01 15.34 7.70
CA LYS A 88 13.57 16.49 8.44
C LYS A 88 13.17 16.48 9.93
N ASN A 89 11.91 16.17 10.25
CA ASN A 89 11.42 16.05 11.63
C ASN A 89 12.16 14.95 12.42
N THR A 90 12.66 13.94 11.73
CA THR A 90 13.43 12.83 12.35
C THR A 90 14.93 13.11 12.37
N GLY A 91 15.36 14.27 11.83
CA GLY A 91 16.74 14.75 11.91
C GLY A 91 17.63 14.41 10.71
N PHE A 92 17.07 13.83 9.64
CA PHE A 92 17.81 13.62 8.39
C PHE A 92 18.11 14.95 7.69
N GLN A 93 19.25 15.02 7.00
CA GLN A 93 19.62 16.16 6.18
C GLN A 93 19.17 15.92 4.74
N VAL A 94 18.07 16.57 4.33
CA VAL A 94 17.58 16.47 2.95
C VAL A 94 18.36 17.41 2.06
N THR A 95 19.13 16.86 1.11
CA THR A 95 20.06 17.67 0.27
C THR A 95 19.39 18.22 -0.99
N THR A 96 18.19 17.79 -1.31
CA THR A 96 17.46 18.11 -2.55
C THR A 96 16.25 19.01 -2.34
N GLU A 97 16.24 19.82 -1.29
CA GLU A 97 15.11 20.71 -0.98
C GLU A 97 14.80 21.70 -2.12
N GLU A 98 15.81 22.18 -2.84
CA GLU A 98 15.59 23.06 -3.98
C GLU A 98 14.80 22.37 -5.10
N TRP A 99 15.14 21.13 -5.42
CA TRP A 99 14.41 20.34 -6.40
C TRP A 99 12.97 20.10 -5.96
N ILE A 100 12.76 19.72 -4.69
CA ILE A 100 11.43 19.48 -4.12
C ILE A 100 10.58 20.76 -4.19
N ASN A 101 11.13 21.91 -3.82
CA ASN A 101 10.45 23.19 -3.88
C ASN A 101 10.12 23.63 -5.32
N SER A 102 10.96 23.26 -6.30
CA SER A 102 10.68 23.48 -7.72
C SER A 102 9.53 22.60 -8.17
N TYR A 103 9.58 21.31 -7.82
CA TYR A 103 8.51 20.36 -8.12
C TYR A 103 7.16 20.80 -7.53
N ASP A 104 7.14 21.27 -6.29
CA ASP A 104 5.92 21.73 -5.63
C ASP A 104 5.23 22.86 -6.42
N LYS A 105 6.01 23.78 -7.02
CA LYS A 105 5.48 24.86 -7.88
C LYS A 105 4.91 24.31 -9.19
N ILE A 106 5.62 23.37 -9.82
CA ILE A 106 5.17 22.69 -11.04
C ILE A 106 3.83 21.97 -10.78
N TYR A 107 3.76 21.23 -9.66
CA TYR A 107 2.55 20.53 -9.25
C TYR A 107 1.38 21.48 -9.02
N ASP A 108 1.59 22.55 -8.24
CA ASP A 108 0.54 23.50 -7.90
C ASP A 108 0.00 24.22 -9.15
N GLN A 109 0.88 24.57 -10.10
CA GLN A 109 0.47 25.13 -11.39
C GLN A 109 -0.33 24.12 -12.22
N ALA A 110 0.18 22.89 -12.37
CA ALA A 110 -0.52 21.85 -13.12
C ALA A 110 -1.90 21.52 -12.50
N ARG A 111 -1.99 21.51 -11.16
CA ARG A 111 -3.27 21.32 -10.45
C ARG A 111 -4.25 22.46 -10.71
N GLN A 112 -3.76 23.69 -10.75
CA GLN A 112 -4.60 24.85 -11.06
C GLN A 112 -5.07 24.83 -12.53
N ASP A 113 -4.20 24.47 -13.45
CA ASP A 113 -4.53 24.38 -14.88
C ASP A 113 -5.58 23.28 -15.13
N TRP A 114 -5.43 22.12 -14.49
CA TRP A 114 -6.42 21.05 -14.52
C TRP A 114 -7.79 21.50 -13.97
N LYS A 115 -7.82 22.23 -12.85
CA LYS A 115 -9.08 22.77 -12.31
C LYS A 115 -9.72 23.76 -13.27
N ASN A 116 -8.93 24.64 -13.87
CA ASN A 116 -9.39 25.64 -14.83
C ASN A 116 -9.94 24.97 -16.10
N ASP A 117 -9.31 23.88 -16.58
CA ASP A 117 -9.80 23.11 -17.72
C ASP A 117 -11.20 22.55 -17.42
N ILE A 118 -11.38 21.86 -16.29
CA ILE A 118 -12.67 21.31 -15.89
C ILE A 118 -13.74 22.41 -15.81
N LEU A 119 -13.44 23.51 -15.13
CA LEU A 119 -14.36 24.63 -14.97
C LEU A 119 -14.71 25.26 -16.32
N SER A 120 -13.76 25.41 -17.22
CA SER A 120 -14.00 25.97 -18.57
C SER A 120 -14.94 25.10 -19.41
N ARG A 121 -14.79 23.78 -19.30
CA ARG A 121 -15.62 22.78 -20.01
C ARG A 121 -17.02 22.63 -19.43
N THR A 122 -17.24 23.05 -18.19
CA THR A 122 -18.50 22.88 -17.44
C THR A 122 -19.22 24.21 -17.16
N GLY A 123 -18.92 25.27 -17.91
CA GLY A 123 -19.52 26.58 -17.69
C GLY A 123 -19.35 27.10 -16.26
N ASN A 124 -18.14 26.96 -15.70
CA ASN A 124 -17.82 27.26 -14.30
C ASN A 124 -18.63 26.45 -13.28
N GLY A 125 -18.99 25.21 -13.62
CA GLY A 125 -19.75 24.34 -12.73
C GLY A 125 -21.24 24.73 -12.58
N ALA A 126 -21.79 25.44 -13.55
CA ALA A 126 -23.18 25.89 -13.56
C ALA A 126 -24.16 24.71 -13.56
N ASP A 127 -23.80 23.60 -14.22
CA ASP A 127 -24.51 22.33 -14.11
C ASP A 127 -23.68 21.32 -13.30
N THR A 128 -24.25 20.83 -12.22
CA THR A 128 -23.57 19.89 -11.31
C THR A 128 -23.33 18.53 -11.98
N MET A 129 -24.24 18.06 -12.84
CA MET A 129 -24.11 16.78 -13.51
C MET A 129 -23.02 16.83 -14.58
N ASP A 130 -22.96 17.91 -15.36
CA ASP A 130 -21.88 18.15 -16.31
C ASP A 130 -20.53 18.25 -15.61
N PHE A 131 -20.49 18.96 -14.47
CA PHE A 131 -19.27 19.05 -13.68
C PHE A 131 -18.77 17.67 -13.23
N PHE A 132 -19.64 16.84 -12.63
CA PHE A 132 -19.26 15.52 -12.20
C PHE A 132 -18.86 14.60 -13.35
N SER A 133 -19.54 14.69 -14.48
CA SER A 133 -19.19 13.91 -15.68
C SER A 133 -17.79 14.25 -16.19
N VAL A 134 -17.48 15.53 -16.35
CA VAL A 134 -16.14 15.99 -16.81
C VAL A 134 -15.08 15.67 -15.76
N TYR A 135 -15.37 15.90 -14.48
CA TYR A 135 -14.45 15.62 -13.38
C TYR A 135 -14.07 14.14 -13.33
N SER A 136 -15.04 13.22 -13.43
CA SER A 136 -14.80 11.78 -13.35
C SER A 136 -14.04 11.22 -14.55
N THR A 137 -14.16 11.87 -15.71
CA THR A 137 -13.48 11.45 -16.96
C THR A 137 -12.16 12.19 -17.22
N THR A 138 -11.76 13.09 -16.33
CA THR A 138 -10.52 13.89 -16.49
C THR A 138 -9.67 13.77 -15.22
N PRO A 139 -9.05 12.59 -14.94
CA PRO A 139 -8.23 12.42 -13.74
C PRO A 139 -7.03 13.36 -13.77
N PHE A 140 -6.65 13.89 -12.59
CA PHE A 140 -5.43 14.65 -12.46
C PHE A 140 -4.22 13.71 -12.49
N ILE A 141 -3.35 13.89 -13.47
CA ILE A 141 -2.10 13.15 -13.58
C ILE A 141 -0.96 14.03 -13.05
N MET A 142 -0.27 13.57 -12.02
CA MET A 142 0.84 14.30 -11.42
C MET A 142 1.92 14.58 -12.48
N PRO A 143 2.42 15.82 -12.63
CA PRO A 143 3.47 16.14 -13.59
C PRO A 143 4.78 15.41 -13.23
N ALA A 144 5.65 15.22 -14.21
CA ALA A 144 7.04 14.92 -13.96
C ALA A 144 7.75 16.16 -13.40
N GLY A 145 8.79 15.96 -12.61
CA GLY A 145 9.63 17.04 -12.13
C GLY A 145 10.71 17.45 -13.13
N ASP A 146 11.46 18.49 -12.78
CA ASP A 146 12.66 18.89 -13.51
C ASP A 146 13.69 17.76 -13.53
N THR A 147 14.59 17.79 -14.52
CA THR A 147 15.76 16.91 -14.54
C THR A 147 16.59 17.11 -13.28
N ILE A 148 17.16 16.00 -12.79
CA ILE A 148 18.03 16.05 -11.63
C ILE A 148 19.47 16.38 -12.03
N ARG A 149 20.20 17.07 -11.16
CA ARG A 149 21.64 17.27 -11.35
C ARG A 149 22.43 16.21 -10.60
N LYS A 150 23.57 15.83 -11.16
CA LYS A 150 24.52 15.02 -10.42
C LYS A 150 25.00 15.79 -9.19
N PRO A 151 25.10 15.12 -8.01
CA PRO A 151 25.69 15.73 -6.81
C PRO A 151 27.06 16.33 -7.11
N ALA A 152 27.35 17.49 -6.52
CA ALA A 152 28.66 18.13 -6.71
C ALA A 152 29.77 17.31 -6.03
N GLU A 153 31.00 17.45 -6.54
CA GLU A 153 32.16 16.82 -5.92
C GLU A 153 32.31 17.31 -4.47
N GLY A 154 32.32 16.39 -3.50
CA GLY A 154 32.32 16.70 -2.06
C GLY A 154 30.96 16.72 -1.37
N GLU A 155 29.87 16.62 -2.09
CA GLU A 155 28.55 16.31 -1.51
C GLU A 155 28.56 14.82 -1.09
N ASN A 156 28.74 14.53 0.19
CA ASN A 156 28.78 13.18 0.73
C ASN A 156 27.36 12.63 0.94
N VAL A 157 26.66 12.33 -0.17
CA VAL A 157 25.31 11.74 -0.16
C VAL A 157 25.33 10.48 -1.01
N ASP A 158 25.35 9.33 -0.34
CA ASP A 158 25.39 8.03 -0.99
C ASP A 158 24.00 7.47 -1.30
N THR A 159 22.99 7.91 -0.55
CA THR A 159 21.64 7.34 -0.58
C THR A 159 20.62 8.31 -1.17
N ALA A 160 19.85 7.83 -2.12
CA ALA A 160 18.70 8.54 -2.66
C ALA A 160 17.40 7.78 -2.39
N ILE A 161 16.34 8.54 -2.12
CA ILE A 161 14.96 8.05 -1.97
C ILE A 161 14.15 8.57 -3.16
N TYR A 162 13.59 7.68 -3.97
CA TYR A 162 12.69 8.03 -5.06
C TYR A 162 11.25 7.70 -4.68
N VAL A 163 10.38 8.70 -4.66
CA VAL A 163 8.98 8.56 -4.26
C VAL A 163 8.09 8.58 -5.50
N LEU A 164 7.72 7.38 -5.95
CA LEU A 164 6.77 7.18 -7.05
C LEU A 164 5.35 7.29 -6.51
N SER A 165 4.60 8.26 -7.00
CA SER A 165 3.25 8.52 -6.49
C SER A 165 2.20 8.44 -7.57
N ARG A 166 1.02 7.93 -7.19
CA ARG A 166 -0.20 7.90 -8.01
C ARG A 166 -1.39 8.33 -7.17
N ILE A 167 -2.21 9.20 -7.73
CA ILE A 167 -3.49 9.56 -7.11
C ILE A 167 -4.51 8.51 -7.54
N ALA A 168 -5.10 7.82 -6.58
CA ALA A 168 -6.21 6.91 -6.79
C ALA A 168 -7.40 7.37 -5.95
N GLY A 169 -8.62 7.05 -6.36
CA GLY A 169 -9.82 7.42 -5.61
C GLY A 169 -11.07 7.30 -6.45
N GLU A 170 -12.14 7.90 -5.97
CA GLU A 170 -13.44 7.90 -6.65
C GLU A 170 -13.39 8.62 -8.00
N GLY A 171 -14.22 8.18 -8.93
CA GLY A 171 -14.50 8.88 -10.19
C GLY A 171 -13.93 8.23 -11.43
N ALA A 172 -12.80 7.54 -11.36
CA ALA A 172 -12.24 6.83 -12.52
C ALA A 172 -11.47 5.59 -12.07
N ASP A 173 -11.59 4.52 -12.85
CA ASP A 173 -10.73 3.36 -12.71
C ASP A 173 -9.30 3.70 -13.14
N ARG A 174 -8.36 2.93 -12.66
CA ARG A 174 -6.98 3.00 -13.09
C ARG A 174 -6.81 2.37 -14.46
N THR A 175 -5.79 2.81 -15.19
CA THR A 175 -5.50 2.35 -16.54
C THR A 175 -4.11 1.73 -16.64
N ALA A 176 -3.91 0.86 -17.63
CA ALA A 176 -2.59 0.31 -17.97
C ALA A 176 -1.77 1.29 -18.82
N ASP A 177 -1.82 2.59 -18.51
CA ASP A 177 -1.14 3.63 -19.26
C ASP A 177 0.11 4.15 -18.54
N LYS A 178 0.98 4.85 -19.28
CA LYS A 178 2.10 5.59 -18.72
C LYS A 178 1.60 6.75 -17.85
N GLY A 179 2.11 6.78 -16.63
CA GLY A 179 1.69 7.77 -15.62
C GLY A 179 0.59 7.28 -14.69
N ASP A 180 0.04 6.09 -14.94
CA ASP A 180 -0.82 5.36 -14.02
C ASP A 180 -0.18 4.03 -13.63
N TYR A 181 -0.50 2.89 -14.26
CA TYR A 181 0.16 1.63 -13.94
C TYR A 181 1.64 1.65 -14.33
N TYR A 182 1.96 2.04 -15.57
CA TYR A 182 3.34 2.16 -16.02
C TYR A 182 3.97 3.50 -15.67
N LEU A 183 5.31 3.52 -15.54
CA LEU A 183 6.07 4.76 -15.40
C LEU A 183 5.95 5.60 -16.67
N LYS A 184 5.94 6.93 -16.50
CA LYS A 184 6.20 7.87 -17.61
C LYS A 184 7.65 7.74 -18.07
N ASP A 185 7.92 8.14 -19.29
CA ASP A 185 9.30 8.15 -19.80
C ASP A 185 10.21 9.06 -18.98
N GLU A 186 9.68 10.21 -18.50
CA GLU A 186 10.40 11.14 -17.64
C GLU A 186 10.63 10.57 -16.24
N GLU A 187 9.69 9.80 -15.69
CA GLU A 187 9.85 9.11 -14.39
C GLU A 187 10.93 8.03 -14.49
N HIS A 188 10.91 7.25 -15.58
CA HIS A 188 11.92 6.24 -15.85
C HIS A 188 13.32 6.87 -16.03
N GLN A 189 13.42 7.97 -16.80
CA GLN A 189 14.68 8.70 -16.97
C GLN A 189 15.20 9.25 -15.64
N MET A 190 14.31 9.84 -14.83
CA MET A 190 14.69 10.35 -13.50
C MET A 190 15.22 9.22 -12.61
N LEU A 191 14.57 8.07 -12.60
CA LEU A 191 15.02 6.91 -11.84
C LEU A 191 16.38 6.40 -12.35
N ALA A 192 16.59 6.38 -13.68
CA ALA A 192 17.87 6.03 -14.29
C ALA A 192 18.99 6.98 -13.86
N ASP A 193 18.72 8.31 -13.86
CA ASP A 193 19.69 9.31 -13.42
C ASP A 193 20.00 9.16 -11.91
N ILE A 194 18.99 8.91 -11.08
CA ILE A 194 19.18 8.62 -9.66
C ILE A 194 20.07 7.39 -9.48
N CYS A 195 19.79 6.31 -10.19
CA CYS A 195 20.58 5.09 -10.12
C CYS A 195 22.02 5.27 -10.65
N ALA A 196 22.23 6.20 -11.58
CA ALA A 196 23.56 6.53 -12.07
C ALA A 196 24.36 7.43 -11.10
N TYR A 197 23.70 8.22 -10.26
CA TYR A 197 24.34 9.21 -9.42
C TYR A 197 24.53 8.78 -7.97
N TYR A 198 23.71 7.89 -7.47
CA TYR A 198 23.74 7.43 -6.08
C TYR A 198 24.07 5.95 -5.97
N ARG A 199 24.80 5.59 -4.91
CA ARG A 199 25.21 4.20 -4.68
C ARG A 199 24.01 3.34 -4.26
N ASP A 200 23.22 3.81 -3.32
CA ASP A 200 22.09 3.11 -2.74
C ASP A 200 20.80 3.86 -3.04
N VAL A 201 19.86 3.18 -3.69
CA VAL A 201 18.58 3.76 -4.05
C VAL A 201 17.46 3.05 -3.29
N ILE A 202 16.59 3.83 -2.67
CA ILE A 202 15.38 3.37 -1.99
C ILE A 202 14.19 3.86 -2.80
N VAL A 203 13.34 2.95 -3.25
CA VAL A 203 12.10 3.31 -3.96
C VAL A 203 10.92 3.20 -3.00
N VAL A 204 10.06 4.21 -3.03
CA VAL A 204 8.86 4.30 -2.21
C VAL A 204 7.65 4.41 -3.13
N ILE A 205 6.75 3.45 -3.04
CA ILE A 205 5.48 3.48 -3.76
C ILE A 205 4.43 4.14 -2.87
N ASN A 206 4.02 5.33 -3.28
CA ASN A 206 2.95 6.11 -2.66
C ASN A 206 1.73 6.13 -3.60
N ALA A 207 1.07 4.99 -3.70
CA ALA A 207 -0.07 4.76 -4.59
C ALA A 207 -1.11 3.86 -3.91
N GLY A 208 -2.38 4.08 -4.17
CA GLY A 208 -3.48 3.30 -3.59
C GLY A 208 -3.64 1.90 -4.18
N ALA A 209 -2.88 1.56 -5.22
CA ALA A 209 -2.87 0.24 -5.86
C ALA A 209 -1.50 -0.03 -6.51
N GLN A 210 -1.36 -1.21 -7.12
CA GLN A 210 -0.12 -1.66 -7.76
C GLN A 210 0.33 -0.72 -8.90
N VAL A 211 1.63 -0.69 -9.12
CA VAL A 211 2.29 -0.08 -10.28
C VAL A 211 3.25 -1.10 -10.89
N ASP A 212 3.61 -0.91 -12.15
CA ASP A 212 4.64 -1.72 -12.76
C ASP A 212 5.98 -1.58 -12.03
N LEU A 213 6.60 -2.70 -11.71
CA LEU A 213 7.90 -2.78 -11.04
C LEU A 213 9.00 -3.37 -11.94
N SER A 214 8.82 -3.41 -13.24
CA SER A 214 9.81 -3.95 -14.19
C SER A 214 11.16 -3.25 -14.08
N PHE A 215 11.18 -1.96 -13.74
CA PHE A 215 12.40 -1.19 -13.48
C PHE A 215 13.31 -1.79 -12.40
N MET A 216 12.77 -2.60 -11.48
CA MET A 216 13.57 -3.29 -10.46
C MET A 216 14.56 -4.31 -11.06
N ASP A 217 14.27 -4.80 -12.27
CA ASP A 217 15.14 -5.73 -12.98
C ASP A 217 16.26 -5.01 -13.73
N GLU A 218 16.05 -3.73 -14.07
CA GLU A 218 17.01 -2.89 -14.78
C GLU A 218 18.06 -2.31 -13.83
N PHE A 219 17.64 -1.78 -12.67
CA PHE A 219 18.50 -1.01 -11.77
C PHE A 219 18.89 -1.82 -10.52
N LYS A 220 20.09 -2.37 -10.53
CA LYS A 220 20.58 -3.28 -9.47
C LYS A 220 20.93 -2.60 -8.16
N ASN A 221 21.13 -1.29 -8.16
CA ASN A 221 21.38 -0.50 -6.95
C ASN A 221 20.11 0.06 -6.29
N ILE A 222 18.92 -0.36 -6.72
CA ILE A 222 17.71 -0.21 -5.92
C ILE A 222 17.76 -1.26 -4.81
N LYS A 223 18.25 -0.84 -3.64
CA LYS A 223 18.52 -1.74 -2.51
C LYS A 223 17.31 -1.95 -1.60
N ALA A 224 16.38 -0.99 -1.57
CA ALA A 224 15.14 -1.13 -0.83
C ALA A 224 13.93 -0.68 -1.63
N LEU A 225 12.80 -1.34 -1.35
CA LEU A 225 11.49 -1.01 -1.89
C LEU A 225 10.46 -1.07 -0.77
N LEU A 226 9.68 -0.01 -0.63
CA LEU A 226 8.57 0.05 0.31
C LEU A 226 7.30 0.49 -0.42
N THR A 227 6.15 -0.01 0.02
CA THR A 227 4.87 0.63 -0.29
C THR A 227 4.29 1.26 0.97
N ILE A 228 3.85 2.51 0.84
CA ILE A 228 3.23 3.28 1.92
C ILE A 228 1.75 3.53 1.64
N VAL A 229 1.25 3.03 0.52
CA VAL A 229 -0.13 3.21 0.05
C VAL A 229 -0.51 4.70 0.06
N GLN A 230 -1.60 5.06 0.74
CA GLN A 230 -2.07 6.43 0.99
C GLN A 230 -2.16 6.64 2.50
N PRO A 231 -1.06 7.06 3.16
CA PRO A 231 -0.85 6.88 4.60
C PRO A 231 -1.47 7.97 5.48
N GLY A 232 -2.37 8.80 4.95
CA GLY A 232 -3.01 9.86 5.71
C GLY A 232 -2.11 11.06 6.03
N MET A 233 -2.59 11.91 6.93
CA MET A 233 -1.96 13.21 7.23
C MET A 233 -0.57 13.10 7.89
N GLU A 234 -0.28 12.02 8.58
CA GLU A 234 1.00 11.78 9.27
C GLU A 234 1.95 10.86 8.48
N GLY A 235 1.64 10.58 7.21
CA GLY A 235 2.36 9.62 6.39
C GLY A 235 3.86 9.86 6.28
N GLY A 236 4.29 11.10 6.15
CA GLY A 236 5.72 11.44 6.09
C GLY A 236 6.45 11.16 7.41
N ASN A 237 5.83 11.45 8.55
CA ASN A 237 6.40 11.11 9.86
C ASN A 237 6.44 9.59 10.07
N ALA A 238 5.38 8.88 9.69
CA ALA A 238 5.33 7.42 9.78
C ALA A 238 6.41 6.76 8.92
N PHE A 239 6.58 7.23 7.68
CA PHE A 239 7.65 6.78 6.80
C PHE A 239 9.03 7.01 7.42
N ALA A 240 9.29 8.21 7.94
CA ALA A 240 10.55 8.54 8.58
C ALA A 240 10.83 7.69 9.83
N ASP A 241 9.80 7.35 10.62
CA ASP A 241 9.93 6.43 11.76
C ASP A 241 10.36 5.02 11.31
N VAL A 242 9.80 4.54 10.19
CA VAL A 242 10.18 3.22 9.63
C VAL A 242 11.60 3.26 9.09
N VAL A 243 11.94 4.19 8.21
CA VAL A 243 13.26 4.20 7.56
C VAL A 243 14.40 4.55 8.51
N SER A 244 14.12 5.18 9.65
CA SER A 244 15.10 5.43 10.71
C SER A 244 15.26 4.25 11.69
N GLY A 245 14.46 3.20 11.58
CA GLY A 245 14.44 2.08 12.52
C GLY A 245 13.78 2.39 13.86
N LYS A 246 13.14 3.54 14.01
CA LYS A 246 12.36 3.86 15.21
C LYS A 246 11.12 2.98 15.32
N VAL A 247 10.57 2.57 14.18
CA VAL A 247 9.53 1.56 14.07
C VAL A 247 10.02 0.48 13.11
N THR A 248 10.02 -0.76 13.58
CA THR A 248 10.32 -1.94 12.76
C THR A 248 9.12 -2.22 11.86
N PRO A 249 9.31 -2.30 10.52
CA PRO A 249 8.21 -2.59 9.61
C PRO A 249 7.57 -3.95 9.91
N SER A 250 6.26 -3.99 9.86
CA SER A 250 5.45 -5.19 10.13
C SER A 250 4.18 -5.25 9.27
N GLY A 251 4.06 -4.36 8.30
CA GLY A 251 2.99 -4.38 7.30
C GLY A 251 3.11 -5.58 6.37
N LYS A 252 1.97 -6.08 5.89
CA LYS A 252 1.88 -7.15 4.90
C LYS A 252 1.01 -6.70 3.73
N LEU A 253 1.37 -7.15 2.52
CA LEU A 253 0.57 -6.86 1.32
C LEU A 253 -0.83 -7.42 1.46
N THR A 254 -1.81 -6.61 1.12
CA THR A 254 -3.23 -7.00 1.02
C THR A 254 -3.65 -7.34 -0.41
N ASP A 255 -2.70 -7.35 -1.32
CA ASP A 255 -2.85 -7.63 -2.73
C ASP A 255 -1.67 -8.46 -3.27
N THR A 256 -1.75 -8.87 -4.54
CA THR A 256 -0.70 -9.63 -5.22
C THR A 256 -0.12 -8.77 -6.34
N TRP A 257 1.21 -8.68 -6.40
CA TRP A 257 1.93 -7.89 -7.41
C TRP A 257 2.51 -8.82 -8.46
N ALA A 258 1.91 -8.83 -9.63
CA ALA A 258 2.34 -9.62 -10.77
C ALA A 258 3.67 -9.11 -11.36
N TYR A 259 4.33 -9.93 -12.19
CA TYR A 259 5.49 -9.48 -12.97
C TYR A 259 5.09 -8.57 -14.12
N LYS A 260 3.92 -8.82 -14.74
CA LYS A 260 3.39 -8.07 -15.87
C LYS A 260 1.90 -7.80 -15.67
N TYR A 261 1.41 -6.76 -16.32
CA TYR A 261 0.00 -6.42 -16.31
C TYR A 261 -0.88 -7.56 -16.85
N GLU A 262 -0.41 -8.22 -17.90
CA GLU A 262 -1.13 -9.32 -18.56
C GLU A 262 -1.26 -10.57 -17.69
N ASP A 263 -0.47 -10.69 -16.62
CA ASP A 263 -0.56 -11.81 -15.67
C ASP A 263 -1.78 -11.67 -14.73
N TYR A 264 -2.38 -10.48 -14.61
CA TYR A 264 -3.61 -10.30 -13.84
C TYR A 264 -4.81 -10.92 -14.57
N PRO A 265 -5.71 -11.62 -13.84
CA PRO A 265 -6.89 -12.19 -14.46
C PRO A 265 -7.74 -11.09 -15.09
N ASN A 266 -8.21 -11.34 -16.32
CA ASN A 266 -9.05 -10.41 -17.09
C ASN A 266 -8.44 -9.02 -17.34
N SER A 267 -7.12 -8.89 -17.36
CA SER A 267 -6.40 -7.64 -17.67
C SER A 267 -6.85 -6.99 -18.98
N GLU A 268 -7.23 -7.80 -20.01
CA GLU A 268 -7.71 -7.31 -21.30
C GLU A 268 -9.07 -6.60 -21.26
N THR A 269 -9.86 -6.88 -20.23
CA THR A 269 -11.24 -6.36 -20.10
C THR A 269 -11.48 -5.62 -18.80
N PHE A 270 -10.40 -5.26 -18.08
CA PHE A 270 -10.51 -4.46 -16.88
C PHE A 270 -11.15 -3.11 -17.19
N SER A 271 -12.00 -2.64 -16.28
CA SER A 271 -12.75 -1.38 -16.38
C SER A 271 -13.72 -1.32 -17.56
N HIS A 272 -15.00 -1.47 -17.27
CA HIS A 272 -16.09 -1.38 -18.25
C HIS A 272 -15.85 -2.24 -19.50
N ASN A 273 -15.41 -3.48 -19.32
CA ASN A 273 -15.09 -4.40 -20.39
C ASN A 273 -14.24 -3.70 -21.50
N ASN A 274 -13.19 -3.02 -21.04
CA ASN A 274 -12.27 -2.21 -21.83
C ASN A 274 -12.97 -1.10 -22.64
N GLY A 275 -13.88 -0.39 -21.98
CA GLY A 275 -14.63 0.76 -22.51
C GLY A 275 -16.07 0.49 -22.92
N ASN A 276 -16.57 -0.74 -22.77
CA ASN A 276 -17.99 -1.03 -22.96
C ASN A 276 -18.78 -0.75 -21.67
N VAL A 277 -19.33 0.45 -21.57
CA VAL A 277 -20.12 0.90 -20.40
C VAL A 277 -21.51 0.29 -20.29
N GLU A 278 -21.97 -0.44 -21.32
CA GLU A 278 -23.31 -1.05 -21.34
C GLU A 278 -23.34 -2.46 -20.74
N THR A 279 -22.18 -3.13 -20.70
CA THR A 279 -22.10 -4.52 -20.27
C THR A 279 -20.84 -4.76 -19.44
N GLU A 280 -21.01 -5.23 -18.23
CA GLU A 280 -19.93 -5.70 -17.36
C GLU A 280 -20.03 -7.21 -17.17
N VAL A 281 -18.93 -7.92 -17.35
CA VAL A 281 -18.89 -9.39 -17.25
C VAL A 281 -17.93 -9.82 -16.15
N TYR A 282 -18.47 -10.36 -15.06
CA TYR A 282 -17.69 -10.90 -13.94
C TYR A 282 -17.18 -12.29 -14.32
N LYS A 283 -15.93 -12.36 -14.79
CA LYS A 283 -15.31 -13.60 -15.28
C LYS A 283 -14.49 -14.35 -14.24
N GLU A 284 -14.01 -13.65 -13.19
CA GLU A 284 -13.06 -14.22 -12.23
C GLU A 284 -13.65 -15.35 -11.40
N GLY A 285 -14.96 -15.35 -11.16
CA GLY A 285 -15.60 -16.28 -10.24
C GLY A 285 -14.98 -16.17 -8.84
N ILE A 286 -14.48 -17.28 -8.28
CA ILE A 286 -13.81 -17.31 -6.99
C ILE A 286 -12.32 -16.93 -7.07
N TYR A 287 -11.76 -16.81 -8.27
CA TYR A 287 -10.33 -16.62 -8.52
C TYR A 287 -9.95 -15.16 -8.59
N VAL A 288 -10.07 -14.46 -7.47
CA VAL A 288 -9.71 -13.04 -7.32
C VAL A 288 -8.40 -12.92 -6.55
N GLY A 289 -7.48 -12.08 -7.05
CA GLY A 289 -6.19 -11.81 -6.43
C GLY A 289 -5.36 -13.07 -6.24
N TYR A 290 -4.78 -13.29 -5.05
CA TYR A 290 -3.91 -14.43 -4.75
C TYR A 290 -4.57 -15.79 -5.01
N ARG A 291 -5.90 -15.89 -4.91
CA ARG A 291 -6.61 -17.15 -5.21
C ARG A 291 -6.39 -17.57 -6.64
N TYR A 292 -6.35 -16.61 -7.58
CA TYR A 292 -6.00 -16.89 -8.98
C TYR A 292 -4.55 -17.31 -9.12
N PHE A 293 -3.63 -16.49 -8.63
CA PHE A 293 -2.20 -16.73 -8.81
C PHE A 293 -1.75 -18.06 -8.18
N ASP A 294 -2.26 -18.38 -6.99
CA ASP A 294 -1.94 -19.62 -6.29
C ASP A 294 -2.57 -20.86 -6.95
N THR A 295 -3.80 -20.73 -7.43
CA THR A 295 -4.52 -21.88 -8.01
C THR A 295 -3.96 -22.27 -9.37
N PHE A 296 -3.54 -21.29 -10.17
CA PHE A 296 -3.04 -21.51 -11.53
C PHE A 296 -1.51 -21.47 -11.64
N ASP A 297 -0.81 -21.43 -10.52
CA ASP A 297 0.66 -21.36 -10.46
C ASP A 297 1.27 -20.22 -11.28
N VAL A 298 0.59 -19.06 -11.33
CA VAL A 298 1.08 -17.89 -12.02
C VAL A 298 2.17 -17.22 -11.17
N PRO A 299 3.40 -17.05 -11.69
CA PRO A 299 4.48 -16.41 -10.95
C PRO A 299 4.16 -14.96 -10.60
N VAL A 300 4.55 -14.54 -9.40
CA VAL A 300 4.31 -13.18 -8.91
C VAL A 300 5.59 -12.54 -8.40
N ARG A 301 5.68 -11.23 -8.49
CA ARG A 301 6.82 -10.49 -7.93
C ARG A 301 6.75 -10.43 -6.40
N TYR A 302 5.58 -10.15 -5.86
CA TYR A 302 5.28 -10.19 -4.44
C TYR A 302 3.88 -10.75 -4.22
N GLY A 303 3.77 -11.77 -3.37
CA GLY A 303 2.49 -12.42 -3.07
C GLY A 303 1.69 -11.66 -2.01
N PHE A 304 0.40 -11.94 -1.95
CA PHE A 304 -0.47 -11.54 -0.85
C PHE A 304 0.11 -11.98 0.50
N GLY A 305 0.06 -11.12 1.51
CA GLY A 305 0.60 -11.41 2.84
C GLY A 305 2.12 -11.25 2.97
N TYR A 306 2.83 -10.88 1.88
CA TYR A 306 4.26 -10.63 1.91
C TYR A 306 4.60 -9.30 2.58
N GLY A 307 5.70 -9.27 3.31
CA GLY A 307 6.29 -8.08 3.90
C GLY A 307 7.46 -8.45 4.81
N LEU A 308 8.58 -7.75 4.65
CA LEU A 308 9.81 -7.95 5.42
C LEU A 308 9.77 -7.16 6.74
N SER A 309 10.69 -7.50 7.61
CA SER A 309 10.95 -6.81 8.88
C SER A 309 12.44 -6.49 9.00
N TYR A 310 12.83 -5.69 9.99
CA TYR A 310 14.24 -5.51 10.38
C TYR A 310 14.72 -6.59 11.38
N THR A 311 13.82 -7.46 11.80
CA THR A 311 14.11 -8.60 12.66
C THR A 311 13.55 -9.88 12.06
N GLU A 312 13.87 -11.02 12.65
CA GLU A 312 13.43 -12.32 12.18
C GLU A 312 12.56 -13.00 13.22
N PHE A 313 11.56 -13.75 12.74
CA PHE A 313 10.64 -14.49 13.60
C PHE A 313 10.63 -15.97 13.25
N GLU A 314 10.61 -16.80 14.28
CA GLU A 314 10.33 -18.22 14.18
C GLU A 314 8.88 -18.49 14.59
N ILE A 315 8.14 -19.23 13.77
CA ILE A 315 6.79 -19.70 14.09
C ILE A 315 6.88 -21.20 14.29
N SER A 316 6.52 -21.67 15.50
CA SER A 316 6.68 -23.06 15.91
C SER A 316 5.52 -23.52 16.80
N ASP A 317 5.62 -24.72 17.36
CA ASP A 317 4.69 -25.29 18.36
C ASP A 317 3.22 -25.21 17.94
N TYR A 318 2.95 -25.67 16.72
CA TYR A 318 1.62 -25.64 16.14
C TYR A 318 0.67 -26.60 16.87
N SER A 319 -0.54 -26.14 17.16
CA SER A 319 -1.61 -26.96 17.70
C SER A 319 -2.95 -26.70 17.04
N LEU A 320 -3.71 -27.76 16.88
CA LEU A 320 -5.09 -27.76 16.39
C LEU A 320 -6.00 -28.39 17.44
N GLU A 321 -7.03 -27.69 17.82
CA GLU A 321 -8.03 -28.14 18.78
C GLU A 321 -9.42 -27.99 18.16
N SER A 322 -10.23 -29.04 18.18
CA SER A 322 -11.66 -28.93 17.86
C SER A 322 -12.36 -28.21 19.02
N VAL A 323 -13.05 -27.15 18.71
CA VAL A 323 -13.88 -26.41 19.67
C VAL A 323 -15.34 -26.72 19.39
N ASN A 324 -16.20 -26.60 20.38
CA ASN A 324 -17.64 -26.76 20.20
C ASN A 324 -18.20 -25.80 19.15
N ASP A 325 -19.31 -26.11 18.54
CA ASP A 325 -20.03 -25.28 17.57
C ASP A 325 -19.34 -25.07 16.21
N GLY A 326 -18.64 -26.06 15.68
CA GLY A 326 -18.07 -26.03 14.34
C GLY A 326 -16.88 -25.05 14.19
N LYS A 327 -16.15 -24.84 15.25
CA LYS A 327 -14.92 -24.04 15.26
C LYS A 327 -13.69 -24.90 15.45
N ILE A 328 -12.61 -24.48 14.84
CA ILE A 328 -11.27 -25.06 14.97
C ILE A 328 -10.37 -23.96 15.54
N LYS A 329 -9.76 -24.23 16.70
CA LYS A 329 -8.74 -23.34 17.27
C LYS A 329 -7.38 -23.73 16.76
N VAL A 330 -6.70 -22.77 16.17
CA VAL A 330 -5.34 -22.91 15.65
C VAL A 330 -4.43 -22.06 16.52
N SER A 331 -3.32 -22.63 17.00
CA SER A 331 -2.35 -21.88 17.79
C SER A 331 -0.94 -22.14 17.29
N ALA A 332 -0.09 -21.14 17.44
CA ALA A 332 1.34 -21.21 17.18
C ALA A 332 2.12 -20.34 18.16
N GLN A 333 3.36 -20.69 18.41
CA GLN A 333 4.33 -19.85 19.13
C GLN A 333 5.07 -19.00 18.12
N VAL A 334 5.10 -17.68 18.35
CA VAL A 334 5.92 -16.74 17.57
C VAL A 334 7.05 -16.27 18.45
N LYS A 335 8.29 -16.42 18.01
CA LYS A 335 9.49 -15.97 18.72
C LYS A 335 10.28 -15.00 17.86
N ASN A 336 10.66 -13.87 18.42
CA ASN A 336 11.63 -12.98 17.79
C ASN A 336 13.04 -13.58 17.96
N ILE A 337 13.63 -14.02 16.86
CA ILE A 337 14.97 -14.63 16.82
C ILE A 337 16.05 -13.66 16.30
N GLY A 338 15.66 -12.44 15.92
CA GLY A 338 16.57 -11.41 15.43
C GLY A 338 17.06 -10.48 16.53
N GLU A 339 17.60 -9.33 16.15
CA GLU A 339 18.34 -8.43 17.04
C GLU A 339 17.56 -7.18 17.49
N VAL A 340 16.44 -6.85 16.86
CA VAL A 340 15.63 -5.69 17.21
C VAL A 340 14.20 -6.08 17.54
N SER A 341 13.52 -5.24 18.32
CA SER A 341 12.09 -5.44 18.62
C SER A 341 11.25 -5.33 17.36
N GLY A 342 10.19 -6.11 17.25
CA GLY A 342 9.29 -6.09 16.11
C GLY A 342 8.02 -6.87 16.36
N LYS A 343 7.15 -6.86 15.34
CA LYS A 343 5.87 -7.56 15.32
C LYS A 343 5.78 -8.45 14.10
N GLU A 344 5.08 -9.58 14.22
CA GLU A 344 4.81 -10.48 13.10
C GLU A 344 3.31 -10.70 12.91
N VAL A 345 2.88 -10.89 11.66
CA VAL A 345 1.50 -11.22 11.32
C VAL A 345 1.40 -12.73 11.04
N VAL A 346 0.83 -13.45 11.98
CA VAL A 346 0.49 -14.87 11.77
C VAL A 346 -0.72 -14.96 10.86
N GLN A 347 -0.60 -15.69 9.77
CA GLN A 347 -1.64 -15.90 8.77
C GLN A 347 -2.01 -17.38 8.73
N ILE A 348 -3.29 -17.70 8.78
CA ILE A 348 -3.80 -19.06 8.68
C ILE A 348 -4.54 -19.22 7.35
N TYR A 349 -4.03 -20.11 6.52
CA TYR A 349 -4.64 -20.47 5.26
C TYR A 349 -5.22 -21.88 5.35
N VAL A 350 -6.31 -22.09 4.64
CA VAL A 350 -6.91 -23.41 4.46
C VAL A 350 -6.82 -23.80 2.99
N SER A 351 -6.39 -25.03 2.72
CA SER A 351 -6.46 -25.63 1.40
C SER A 351 -7.61 -26.62 1.38
N LEU A 352 -8.40 -26.53 0.33
CA LEU A 352 -9.60 -27.32 0.15
C LEU A 352 -9.30 -28.34 -0.97
N SER A 353 -8.99 -29.58 -0.61
CA SER A 353 -8.68 -30.61 -1.60
C SER A 353 -9.79 -31.64 -1.73
N GLY A 354 -10.10 -32.04 -2.95
CA GLY A 354 -11.13 -33.04 -3.25
C GLY A 354 -12.53 -32.42 -3.38
N GLY A 355 -13.53 -33.33 -3.63
CA GLY A 355 -14.90 -32.93 -3.92
C GLY A 355 -15.15 -32.63 -5.40
N ILE A 356 -16.33 -32.13 -5.70
CA ILE A 356 -16.81 -31.81 -7.06
C ILE A 356 -17.04 -30.33 -7.31
N LEU A 357 -17.11 -29.53 -6.23
CA LEU A 357 -17.27 -28.10 -6.32
C LEU A 357 -15.94 -27.43 -6.63
N GLU A 358 -15.99 -26.32 -7.32
CA GLU A 358 -14.84 -25.48 -7.63
C GLU A 358 -14.21 -24.89 -6.37
N LYS A 359 -12.88 -24.87 -6.30
CA LYS A 359 -12.12 -24.42 -5.14
C LYS A 359 -10.84 -23.72 -5.55
N GLU A 360 -10.51 -22.68 -4.84
CA GLU A 360 -9.19 -22.09 -4.85
C GLU A 360 -8.16 -22.95 -4.11
N ALA A 361 -6.89 -22.88 -4.51
CA ALA A 361 -5.83 -23.65 -3.86
C ALA A 361 -5.67 -23.31 -2.37
N HIS A 362 -5.76 -22.02 -2.04
CA HIS A 362 -5.62 -21.53 -0.67
C HIS A 362 -6.62 -20.41 -0.37
N ARG A 363 -7.12 -20.39 0.86
CA ARG A 363 -8.01 -19.36 1.39
C ARG A 363 -7.49 -18.86 2.72
N LEU A 364 -7.29 -17.54 2.86
CA LEU A 364 -7.01 -16.93 4.15
C LEU A 364 -8.25 -17.10 5.05
N ALA A 365 -8.07 -17.82 6.16
CA ALA A 365 -9.15 -18.09 7.11
C ALA A 365 -9.08 -17.19 8.34
N ALA A 366 -7.87 -16.87 8.82
CA ALA A 366 -7.69 -15.96 9.95
C ALA A 366 -6.28 -15.35 9.93
N TYR A 367 -6.12 -14.24 10.62
CA TYR A 367 -4.81 -13.63 10.87
C TYR A 367 -4.82 -12.86 12.19
N ALA A 368 -3.62 -12.71 12.77
CA ALA A 368 -3.41 -11.82 13.90
C ALA A 368 -1.97 -11.28 13.90
N LYS A 369 -1.81 -10.06 14.36
CA LYS A 369 -0.50 -9.46 14.59
C LYS A 369 -0.11 -9.64 16.06
N THR A 370 1.14 -10.02 16.33
CA THR A 370 1.66 -10.11 17.70
C THR A 370 1.73 -8.74 18.37
N SER A 371 1.85 -8.73 19.69
CA SER A 371 2.44 -7.59 20.39
C SER A 371 3.87 -7.35 19.91
N GLU A 372 4.47 -6.23 20.32
CA GLU A 372 5.88 -5.99 20.04
C GLU A 372 6.75 -6.95 20.87
N LEU A 373 7.51 -7.80 20.18
CA LEU A 373 8.42 -8.79 20.80
C LEU A 373 9.85 -8.29 20.75
N LYS A 374 10.51 -8.23 21.90
CA LYS A 374 11.96 -7.97 21.98
C LYS A 374 12.74 -9.20 21.51
N PRO A 375 14.04 -9.04 21.17
CA PRO A 375 14.91 -10.17 20.89
C PRO A 375 14.80 -11.28 21.94
N GLY A 376 14.50 -12.50 21.48
CA GLY A 376 14.31 -13.69 22.33
C GLY A 376 12.93 -13.82 22.98
N GLU A 377 12.08 -12.80 22.97
CA GLU A 377 10.71 -12.89 23.49
C GLU A 377 9.81 -13.71 22.56
N SER A 378 8.78 -14.30 23.15
CA SER A 378 7.82 -15.15 22.43
C SER A 378 6.39 -14.85 22.87
N GLU A 379 5.46 -15.03 21.94
CA GLU A 379 4.02 -14.92 22.17
C GLU A 379 3.31 -16.11 21.58
N LYS A 380 2.33 -16.66 22.30
CA LYS A 380 1.41 -17.67 21.75
C LYS A 380 0.24 -16.96 21.08
N VAL A 381 0.16 -17.07 19.77
CA VAL A 381 -0.97 -16.60 18.99
C VAL A 381 -2.00 -17.73 18.86
N SER A 382 -3.26 -17.43 19.15
CA SER A 382 -4.37 -18.39 19.03
C SER A 382 -5.52 -17.74 18.27
N LEU A 383 -5.98 -18.42 17.22
CA LEU A 383 -7.04 -17.95 16.31
C LEU A 383 -8.10 -19.03 16.17
N GLU A 384 -9.35 -18.62 16.01
CA GLU A 384 -10.45 -19.51 15.71
C GLU A 384 -10.86 -19.36 14.25
N ILE A 385 -11.00 -20.48 13.55
CA ILE A 385 -11.58 -20.56 12.21
C ILE A 385 -12.91 -21.28 12.28
N SER A 386 -13.92 -20.77 11.59
CA SER A 386 -15.22 -21.43 11.47
C SER A 386 -15.16 -22.53 10.40
N VAL A 387 -15.85 -23.64 10.62
CA VAL A 387 -16.05 -24.67 9.59
C VAL A 387 -16.76 -24.09 8.36
N ASP A 388 -17.56 -23.03 8.51
CA ASP A 388 -18.19 -22.32 7.39
C ASP A 388 -17.16 -21.75 6.40
N GLN A 389 -15.96 -21.37 6.87
CA GLN A 389 -14.87 -20.89 6.02
C GLN A 389 -14.25 -22.01 5.16
N LEU A 390 -14.57 -23.26 5.44
CA LEU A 390 -14.15 -24.45 4.67
C LEU A 390 -15.16 -24.82 3.57
N THR A 391 -16.31 -24.15 3.51
CA THR A 391 -17.37 -24.46 2.55
C THR A 391 -17.08 -23.91 1.17
N SER A 392 -17.63 -24.54 0.13
CA SER A 392 -17.69 -24.02 -1.24
C SER A 392 -19.14 -23.78 -1.64
N TYR A 393 -19.38 -22.81 -2.50
CA TYR A 393 -20.73 -22.47 -2.94
C TYR A 393 -21.17 -23.39 -4.10
N ASP A 394 -22.32 -24.04 -3.94
CA ASP A 394 -22.97 -24.83 -4.99
C ASP A 394 -24.07 -23.98 -5.63
N GLU A 395 -23.83 -23.48 -6.83
CA GLU A 395 -24.79 -22.65 -7.58
C GLU A 395 -26.11 -23.38 -7.87
N LYS A 396 -26.05 -24.71 -8.13
CA LYS A 396 -27.24 -25.52 -8.44
C LYS A 396 -28.16 -25.66 -7.23
N ARG A 397 -27.59 -25.70 -6.05
CA ARG A 397 -28.35 -25.85 -4.78
C ARG A 397 -28.54 -24.49 -4.11
N ALA A 398 -27.92 -23.43 -4.60
CA ALA A 398 -27.88 -22.11 -3.97
C ALA A 398 -27.50 -22.20 -2.48
N ALA A 399 -26.45 -22.96 -2.17
CA ALA A 399 -26.04 -23.24 -0.80
C ALA A 399 -24.52 -23.38 -0.65
N TRP A 400 -24.02 -22.99 0.52
CA TRP A 400 -22.65 -23.27 0.95
C TRP A 400 -22.57 -24.72 1.46
N ILE A 401 -21.65 -25.50 0.92
CA ILE A 401 -21.53 -26.93 1.20
C ILE A 401 -20.12 -27.23 1.70
N LEU A 402 -20.04 -27.91 2.84
CA LEU A 402 -18.85 -28.58 3.31
C LEU A 402 -18.78 -29.97 2.64
N GLU A 403 -17.89 -30.13 1.69
CA GLU A 403 -17.68 -31.41 1.03
C GLU A 403 -16.82 -32.35 1.89
N ASN A 404 -17.03 -33.63 1.74
CA ASN A 404 -16.15 -34.63 2.36
C ASN A 404 -14.77 -34.60 1.71
N GLY A 405 -13.72 -34.53 2.53
CA GLY A 405 -12.35 -34.46 2.03
C GLY A 405 -11.35 -34.18 3.14
N PHE A 406 -10.10 -33.98 2.72
CA PHE A 406 -9.04 -33.53 3.60
C PHE A 406 -8.85 -32.03 3.43
N TYR A 407 -8.76 -31.31 4.53
CA TYR A 407 -8.51 -29.88 4.57
C TYR A 407 -7.14 -29.66 5.19
N GLY A 408 -6.24 -29.02 4.42
CA GLY A 408 -4.94 -28.59 4.92
C GLY A 408 -5.06 -27.26 5.67
N ILE A 409 -4.35 -27.12 6.77
CA ILE A 409 -4.22 -25.86 7.50
C ILE A 409 -2.75 -25.45 7.48
N TRP A 410 -2.49 -24.25 6.97
CA TRP A 410 -1.16 -23.69 6.82
C TRP A 410 -1.04 -22.48 7.72
N ILE A 411 0.06 -22.39 8.47
CA ILE A 411 0.34 -21.27 9.37
C ILE A 411 1.67 -20.67 8.93
N THR A 412 1.67 -19.36 8.66
CA THR A 412 2.86 -18.68 8.18
C THR A 412 2.87 -17.20 8.60
N GLY A 413 4.06 -16.62 8.70
CA GLY A 413 4.27 -15.18 8.74
C GLY A 413 4.61 -14.61 7.36
N LEU A 414 5.25 -15.42 6.50
CA LEU A 414 5.61 -15.09 5.12
C LEU A 414 5.14 -16.20 4.19
N TRP A 415 4.10 -15.96 3.42
CA TRP A 415 3.50 -17.01 2.57
C TRP A 415 4.33 -17.37 1.34
N TRP A 416 5.20 -16.51 0.84
CA TRP A 416 5.88 -16.73 -0.42
C TRP A 416 7.41 -16.74 -0.30
N ILE A 417 7.97 -17.89 0.06
CA ILE A 417 9.27 -18.29 -0.44
C ILE A 417 9.03 -19.67 -1.07
N ARG A 418 8.68 -19.70 -2.37
CA ARG A 418 9.01 -20.89 -3.16
C ARG A 418 10.49 -20.80 -3.47
N PRO A 419 11.26 -21.87 -3.16
CA PRO A 419 12.67 -21.92 -3.57
C PRO A 419 12.81 -21.91 -5.10
#